data_1f673180425852aeeedd9cac5f4428db
#
_entry.id   1f673180425852aeeedd9cac5f4428db
#
_cell.length_a   1.000
_cell.length_b   1.000
_cell.length_c   1.000
_cell.angle_alpha   90.00
_cell.angle_beta   90.00
_cell.angle_gamma   90.00
#
_symmetry.space_group_name_H-M   'P 1'
#
loop_
_entity.id
_entity.type
_entity.pdbx_description
1 polymer ?
#
loop_
_entity_poly.entity_id
_entity_poly.type
_entity_poly.pdbx_seq_one_letter_code
_entity_poly.pdbx_strand_id
1 'polypeptide(L)'
;MTPLKIGACLAPHEIADHRDWLFDASRDLELQGFSLHHDLTTEFEDRIAAAKSALDGFNGRIGMHGPYEGLDMDNKDPELRPLITARFLKALEAAERVGARQMVLHSPFTRWYAWNRLNKPSYWEEKLARIHDVMTPVVKAAETAGVTLVIENIFDVDPATRRAMVDSFESDAIALSIDTGHAHLARRMSGAPPVDYFARDAGNQLRHVHLQDLDGHADRHWAPGEGEIHWAEVFRALAECTSEPHLVLELRRKSDIPQGFAYLKGLGLVE
;
A
#
# COMPACT_ATOMS: atom_id res chain seq x y z
N MET A 1 -20.41 6.66 -13.92
CA MET A 1 -18.98 6.43 -13.62
C MET A 1 -18.57 5.23 -14.45
N THR A 2 -17.43 5.26 -15.13
CA THR A 2 -16.89 4.07 -15.79
C THR A 2 -16.43 3.09 -14.71
N PRO A 3 -16.84 1.80 -14.76
CA PRO A 3 -16.37 0.81 -13.81
C PRO A 3 -14.83 0.70 -13.82
N LEU A 4 -14.22 0.53 -12.65
CA LEU A 4 -12.78 0.41 -12.51
C LEU A 4 -12.35 -1.06 -12.50
N LYS A 5 -11.17 -1.35 -13.04
CA LYS A 5 -10.57 -2.67 -12.92
C LYS A 5 -9.92 -2.82 -11.55
N ILE A 6 -10.19 -3.94 -10.89
CA ILE A 6 -9.56 -4.28 -9.61
C ILE A 6 -8.88 -5.65 -9.68
N GLY A 7 -7.87 -5.83 -8.85
CA GLY A 7 -7.14 -7.06 -8.68
C GLY A 7 -7.09 -7.52 -7.22
N ALA A 8 -6.02 -8.18 -6.81
CA ALA A 8 -5.89 -8.69 -5.45
C ALA A 8 -4.44 -8.73 -4.95
N CYS A 9 -4.30 -8.75 -3.62
CA CYS A 9 -3.06 -9.03 -2.91
C CYS A 9 -2.95 -10.54 -2.66
N LEU A 10 -1.95 -11.19 -3.26
CA LEU A 10 -1.76 -12.64 -3.20
C LEU A 10 -0.31 -13.02 -3.00
N ALA A 11 -0.08 -14.03 -2.16
CA ALA A 11 1.20 -14.72 -2.15
C ALA A 11 1.33 -15.64 -3.40
N PRO A 12 2.55 -15.99 -3.85
CA PRO A 12 2.74 -16.78 -5.06
C PRO A 12 1.94 -18.09 -5.09
N HIS A 13 1.80 -18.76 -3.95
CA HIS A 13 1.06 -20.03 -3.86
C HIS A 13 -0.48 -19.86 -3.93
N GLU A 14 -0.99 -18.67 -3.67
CA GLU A 14 -2.43 -18.35 -3.74
C GLU A 14 -2.89 -17.96 -5.15
N ILE A 15 -1.96 -17.59 -6.04
CA ILE A 15 -2.27 -17.13 -7.41
C ILE A 15 -3.00 -18.21 -8.20
N ALA A 16 -2.64 -19.47 -8.01
CA ALA A 16 -3.24 -20.59 -8.74
C ALA A 16 -4.77 -20.67 -8.56
N ASP A 17 -5.27 -20.40 -7.36
CA ASP A 17 -6.70 -20.48 -7.02
C ASP A 17 -7.51 -19.32 -7.66
N HIS A 18 -6.84 -18.26 -8.10
CA HIS A 18 -7.46 -17.05 -8.68
C HIS A 18 -6.98 -16.77 -10.11
N ARG A 19 -6.25 -17.75 -10.73
CA ARG A 19 -5.53 -17.53 -11.98
C ARG A 19 -6.43 -17.01 -13.10
N ASP A 20 -7.52 -17.70 -13.41
CA ASP A 20 -8.40 -17.31 -14.52
C ASP A 20 -8.95 -15.89 -14.33
N TRP A 21 -9.44 -15.57 -13.13
CA TRP A 21 -9.95 -14.24 -12.82
C TRP A 21 -8.90 -13.13 -12.95
N LEU A 22 -7.66 -13.39 -12.54
CA LEU A 22 -6.57 -12.42 -12.62
C LEU A 22 -6.05 -12.25 -14.05
N PHE A 23 -5.79 -13.36 -14.74
CA PHE A 23 -5.05 -13.38 -16.01
C PHE A 23 -5.93 -13.00 -17.20
N ASP A 24 -7.17 -13.52 -17.27
CA ASP A 24 -8.07 -13.27 -18.39
C ASP A 24 -8.42 -11.79 -18.57
N ALA A 25 -8.51 -11.05 -17.47
CA ALA A 25 -8.78 -9.62 -17.47
C ALA A 25 -7.53 -8.75 -17.30
N SER A 26 -6.32 -9.34 -17.20
CA SER A 26 -5.07 -8.61 -16.91
C SER A 26 -5.24 -7.66 -15.72
N ARG A 27 -5.71 -8.19 -14.57
CA ARG A 27 -6.02 -7.40 -13.38
C ARG A 27 -4.75 -6.95 -12.66
N ASP A 28 -4.88 -6.01 -11.75
CA ASP A 28 -3.79 -5.62 -10.88
C ASP A 28 -3.46 -6.75 -9.90
N LEU A 29 -2.19 -6.99 -9.69
CA LEU A 29 -1.71 -7.95 -8.69
C LEU A 29 -0.70 -7.28 -7.78
N GLU A 30 -0.91 -7.39 -6.47
CA GLU A 30 0.13 -7.14 -5.51
C GLU A 30 0.66 -8.46 -4.95
N LEU A 31 1.96 -8.68 -5.15
CA LEU A 31 2.66 -9.83 -4.59
C LEU A 31 2.91 -9.64 -3.09
N GLN A 32 2.48 -10.60 -2.31
CA GLN A 32 2.83 -10.76 -0.90
C GLN A 32 3.93 -11.81 -0.71
N GLY A 33 4.51 -11.88 0.51
CA GLY A 33 5.58 -12.84 0.82
C GLY A 33 7.00 -12.29 0.67
N PHE A 34 7.15 -10.93 0.74
CA PHE A 34 8.43 -10.23 0.79
C PHE A 34 8.50 -9.24 1.97
N SER A 35 7.66 -9.43 2.96
CA SER A 35 7.50 -8.47 4.07
C SER A 35 8.33 -8.82 5.30
N LEU A 36 8.71 -10.08 5.47
CA LEU A 36 9.39 -10.55 6.66
C LEU A 36 10.92 -10.65 6.45
N HIS A 37 11.65 -10.63 7.55
CA HIS A 37 13.11 -10.70 7.51
C HIS A 37 13.64 -11.92 6.74
N HIS A 38 13.08 -13.11 6.98
CA HIS A 38 13.54 -14.34 6.33
C HIS A 38 13.22 -14.36 4.82
N ASP A 39 12.11 -13.73 4.40
CA ASP A 39 11.76 -13.58 2.98
C ASP A 39 12.86 -12.83 2.20
N LEU A 40 13.49 -11.85 2.85
CA LEU A 40 14.50 -11.00 2.26
C LEU A 40 15.95 -11.47 2.52
N THR A 41 16.12 -12.59 3.19
CA THR A 41 17.45 -13.12 3.54
C THR A 41 17.57 -14.59 3.18
N THR A 42 17.22 -15.49 4.09
CA THR A 42 17.46 -16.93 3.94
C THR A 42 16.59 -17.58 2.87
N GLU A 43 15.39 -17.05 2.59
CA GLU A 43 14.44 -17.57 1.60
C GLU A 43 14.39 -16.74 0.31
N PHE A 44 15.25 -15.73 0.19
CA PHE A 44 15.14 -14.72 -0.86
C PHE A 44 15.09 -15.29 -2.28
N GLU A 45 16.03 -16.19 -2.63
CA GLU A 45 16.09 -16.80 -3.97
C GLU A 45 14.88 -17.71 -4.24
N ASP A 46 14.46 -18.47 -3.24
CA ASP A 46 13.31 -19.36 -3.36
C ASP A 46 12.01 -18.57 -3.56
N ARG A 47 11.86 -17.45 -2.84
CA ARG A 47 10.71 -16.52 -2.98
C ARG A 47 10.65 -15.91 -4.38
N ILE A 48 11.79 -15.45 -4.90
CA ILE A 48 11.88 -14.92 -6.28
C ILE A 48 11.52 -16.01 -7.31
N ALA A 49 12.05 -17.22 -7.16
CA ALA A 49 11.74 -18.31 -8.07
C ALA A 49 10.25 -18.69 -8.05
N ALA A 50 9.65 -18.80 -6.86
CA ALA A 50 8.23 -19.08 -6.69
C ALA A 50 7.35 -17.98 -7.31
N ALA A 51 7.67 -16.70 -7.08
CA ALA A 51 6.94 -15.58 -7.66
C ALA A 51 7.00 -15.57 -9.19
N LYS A 52 8.20 -15.75 -9.78
CA LYS A 52 8.36 -15.83 -11.24
C LYS A 52 7.59 -16.99 -11.85
N SER A 53 7.61 -18.16 -11.21
CA SER A 53 6.83 -19.32 -11.66
C SER A 53 5.32 -19.07 -11.62
N ALA A 54 4.82 -18.45 -10.56
CA ALA A 54 3.41 -18.15 -10.41
C ALA A 54 2.92 -17.08 -11.41
N LEU A 55 3.81 -16.16 -11.80
CA LEU A 55 3.54 -15.06 -12.74
C LEU A 55 3.67 -15.48 -14.21
N ASP A 56 4.04 -16.72 -14.51
CA ASP A 56 4.21 -17.14 -15.91
C ASP A 56 2.93 -16.92 -16.73
N GLY A 57 3.04 -16.13 -17.81
CA GLY A 57 1.92 -15.72 -18.66
C GLY A 57 1.04 -14.59 -18.09
N PHE A 58 1.36 -14.00 -16.95
CA PHE A 58 0.62 -12.85 -16.43
C PHE A 58 0.98 -11.56 -17.18
N ASN A 59 -0.04 -10.81 -17.60
CA ASN A 59 0.12 -9.57 -18.38
C ASN A 59 -0.50 -8.34 -17.68
N GLY A 60 -0.97 -8.47 -16.44
CA GLY A 60 -1.48 -7.36 -15.65
C GLY A 60 -0.36 -6.52 -15.03
N ARG A 61 -0.74 -5.46 -14.32
CA ARG A 61 0.22 -4.64 -13.58
C ARG A 61 0.60 -5.35 -12.29
N ILE A 62 1.90 -5.34 -11.97
CA ILE A 62 2.44 -6.01 -10.77
C ILE A 62 2.94 -4.96 -9.79
N GLY A 63 2.41 -4.99 -8.57
CA GLY A 63 2.95 -4.38 -7.37
C GLY A 63 3.51 -5.43 -6.42
N MET A 64 4.13 -4.99 -5.33
CA MET A 64 4.64 -5.85 -4.28
C MET A 64 4.47 -5.17 -2.92
N HIS A 65 4.06 -5.91 -1.90
CA HIS A 65 4.11 -5.40 -0.53
C HIS A 65 5.55 -5.49 0.01
N GLY A 66 6.09 -4.34 0.40
CA GLY A 66 7.42 -4.25 1.01
C GLY A 66 7.43 -4.64 2.49
N PRO A 67 8.60 -4.68 3.13
CA PRO A 67 8.73 -5.04 4.53
C PRO A 67 8.28 -3.90 5.45
N TYR A 68 7.67 -4.26 6.57
CA TYR A 68 7.13 -3.28 7.53
C TYR A 68 7.39 -3.63 9.00
N GLU A 69 7.45 -4.90 9.38
CA GLU A 69 7.59 -5.30 10.77
C GLU A 69 8.92 -4.83 11.36
N GLY A 70 8.85 -3.95 12.38
CA GLY A 70 10.03 -3.40 13.06
C GLY A 70 10.87 -2.44 12.22
N LEU A 71 10.38 -1.97 11.08
CA LEU A 71 11.12 -1.14 10.13
C LEU A 71 10.56 0.29 10.05
N ASP A 72 10.57 1.00 11.19
CA ASP A 72 10.10 2.39 11.24
C ASP A 72 11.01 3.31 10.43
N MET A 73 10.49 3.95 9.38
CA MET A 73 11.22 4.91 8.52
C MET A 73 11.81 6.08 9.32
N ASP A 74 11.19 6.45 10.46
CA ASP A 74 11.64 7.54 11.32
C ASP A 74 12.34 7.07 12.59
N ASN A 75 12.96 5.89 12.54
CA ASN A 75 13.60 5.31 13.72
C ASN A 75 14.55 6.31 14.40
N LYS A 76 14.36 6.46 15.72
CA LYS A 76 15.11 7.45 16.50
C LYS A 76 16.54 7.03 16.74
N ASP A 77 16.82 5.72 16.73
CA ASP A 77 18.17 5.19 16.90
C ASP A 77 18.94 5.30 15.57
N PRO A 78 20.02 6.11 15.51
CA PRO A 78 20.81 6.28 14.30
C PRO A 78 21.56 5.00 13.89
N GLU A 79 21.80 4.07 14.81
CA GLU A 79 22.50 2.80 14.49
C GLU A 79 21.58 1.81 13.79
N LEU A 80 20.25 1.90 13.97
CA LEU A 80 19.26 1.04 13.30
C LEU A 80 18.90 1.53 11.90
N ARG A 81 18.98 2.83 11.62
CA ARG A 81 18.56 3.41 10.33
C ARG A 81 19.25 2.79 9.11
N PRO A 82 20.58 2.56 9.10
CA PRO A 82 21.23 1.90 7.98
C PRO A 82 20.72 0.48 7.72
N LEU A 83 20.36 -0.27 8.76
CA LEU A 83 19.78 -1.60 8.63
C LEU A 83 18.37 -1.53 8.00
N ILE A 84 17.55 -0.57 8.41
CA ILE A 84 16.21 -0.35 7.85
C ILE A 84 16.33 0.00 6.37
N THR A 85 17.20 0.95 6.02
CA THR A 85 17.50 1.30 4.61
C THR A 85 17.92 0.07 3.81
N ALA A 86 18.82 -0.76 4.32
CA ALA A 86 19.29 -1.97 3.65
C ALA A 86 18.15 -2.99 3.43
N ARG A 87 17.14 -3.07 4.34
CA ARG A 87 15.97 -3.92 4.16
C ARG A 87 15.05 -3.42 3.05
N PHE A 88 14.80 -2.11 3.00
CA PHE A 88 14.01 -1.52 1.91
C PHE A 88 14.69 -1.68 0.55
N LEU A 89 16.01 -1.49 0.48
CA LEU A 89 16.79 -1.72 -0.74
C LEU A 89 16.75 -3.18 -1.18
N LYS A 90 16.79 -4.13 -0.22
CA LYS A 90 16.69 -5.56 -0.56
C LYS A 90 15.29 -5.94 -1.06
N ALA A 91 14.25 -5.34 -0.51
CA ALA A 91 12.89 -5.52 -1.03
C ALA A 91 12.72 -4.89 -2.42
N LEU A 92 13.35 -3.73 -2.66
CA LEU A 92 13.35 -3.11 -3.99
C LEU A 92 14.05 -4.00 -5.05
N GLU A 93 15.16 -4.67 -4.69
CA GLU A 93 15.80 -5.69 -5.53
C GLU A 93 14.81 -6.83 -5.86
N ALA A 94 14.01 -7.28 -4.87
CA ALA A 94 12.98 -8.27 -5.11
C ALA A 94 11.93 -7.76 -6.10
N ALA A 95 11.41 -6.54 -5.89
CA ALA A 95 10.42 -5.91 -6.78
C ALA A 95 10.92 -5.86 -8.23
N GLU A 96 12.14 -5.40 -8.45
CA GLU A 96 12.77 -5.36 -9.78
C GLU A 96 12.87 -6.76 -10.40
N ARG A 97 13.32 -7.75 -9.63
CA ARG A 97 13.54 -9.13 -10.11
C ARG A 97 12.25 -9.87 -10.47
N VAL A 98 11.13 -9.57 -9.78
CA VAL A 98 9.82 -10.15 -10.11
C VAL A 98 9.03 -9.32 -11.13
N GLY A 99 9.57 -8.17 -11.55
CA GLY A 99 8.93 -7.28 -12.52
C GLY A 99 7.86 -6.37 -11.94
N ALA A 100 7.79 -6.23 -10.61
CA ALA A 100 6.90 -5.27 -9.97
C ALA A 100 7.32 -3.82 -10.28
N ARG A 101 6.33 -2.95 -10.47
CA ARG A 101 6.54 -1.52 -10.75
C ARG A 101 6.09 -0.62 -9.62
N GLN A 102 5.53 -1.20 -8.58
CA GLN A 102 5.18 -0.52 -7.33
C GLN A 102 5.61 -1.36 -6.14
N MET A 103 5.99 -0.68 -5.04
CA MET A 103 6.26 -1.31 -3.76
C MET A 103 5.57 -0.52 -2.66
N VAL A 104 4.66 -1.18 -1.94
CA VAL A 104 3.95 -0.61 -0.79
C VAL A 104 4.87 -0.56 0.41
N LEU A 105 4.89 0.56 1.10
CA LEU A 105 5.58 0.77 2.37
C LEU A 105 4.66 1.48 3.35
N HIS A 106 4.75 1.12 4.63
CA HIS A 106 3.90 1.68 5.68
C HIS A 106 4.31 3.11 6.06
N SER A 107 3.30 3.97 6.26
CA SER A 107 3.49 5.33 6.76
C SER A 107 4.09 5.35 8.17
N PRO A 108 5.03 6.26 8.45
CA PRO A 108 5.60 6.43 9.79
C PRO A 108 4.73 7.27 10.73
N PHE A 109 3.57 7.74 10.28
CA PHE A 109 2.70 8.58 11.08
C PHE A 109 1.73 7.75 11.92
N THR A 110 1.63 8.10 13.20
CA THR A 110 0.84 7.38 14.19
C THR A 110 -0.11 8.32 14.92
N ARG A 111 -1.08 7.75 15.63
CA ARG A 111 -1.93 8.52 16.56
C ARG A 111 -1.10 9.28 17.60
N TRP A 112 -0.02 8.65 18.11
CA TRP A 112 0.88 9.31 19.04
C TRP A 112 1.53 10.55 18.45
N TYR A 113 1.97 10.49 17.19
CA TYR A 113 2.46 11.66 16.47
C TYR A 113 1.38 12.75 16.38
N ALA A 114 0.17 12.40 15.94
CA ALA A 114 -0.92 13.35 15.77
C ALA A 114 -1.27 14.09 17.08
N TRP A 115 -1.26 13.39 18.20
CA TRP A 115 -1.53 13.97 19.53
C TRP A 115 -0.42 14.90 20.05
N ASN A 116 0.82 14.68 19.61
CA ASN A 116 1.99 15.34 20.18
C ASN A 116 2.69 16.32 19.25
N ARG A 117 2.33 16.36 17.95
CA ARG A 117 3.05 17.15 16.94
C ARG A 117 3.15 18.66 17.24
N LEU A 118 2.22 19.18 18.01
CA LEU A 118 2.19 20.61 18.39
C LEU A 118 2.90 20.90 19.71
N ASN A 119 3.32 19.87 20.45
CA ASN A 119 3.99 20.03 21.75
C ASN A 119 5.43 20.56 21.63
N LYS A 120 6.06 20.35 20.45
CA LYS A 120 7.42 20.79 20.17
C LYS A 120 7.47 21.36 18.75
N PRO A 121 7.86 22.63 18.57
CA PRO A 121 7.90 23.27 17.24
C PRO A 121 8.74 22.51 16.20
N SER A 122 9.88 21.91 16.59
CA SER A 122 10.78 21.17 15.70
C SER A 122 10.38 19.70 15.48
N TYR A 123 9.20 19.26 15.93
CA TYR A 123 8.85 17.84 15.91
C TYR A 123 8.66 17.30 14.48
N TRP A 124 8.13 18.13 13.59
CA TRP A 124 8.00 17.81 12.17
C TRP A 124 9.36 17.70 11.48
N GLU A 125 10.17 18.72 11.61
CA GLU A 125 11.49 18.81 10.97
C GLU A 125 12.42 17.68 11.43
N GLU A 126 12.43 17.37 12.73
CA GLU A 126 13.22 16.26 13.27
C GLU A 126 12.75 14.90 12.79
N LYS A 127 11.41 14.71 12.67
CA LYS A 127 10.85 13.48 12.13
C LYS A 127 11.18 13.33 10.65
N LEU A 128 10.97 14.39 9.89
CA LEU A 128 11.25 14.42 8.46
C LEU A 128 12.73 14.15 8.15
N ALA A 129 13.63 14.75 8.92
CA ALA A 129 15.08 14.52 8.77
C ALA A 129 15.44 13.04 8.95
N ARG A 130 14.83 12.33 9.93
CA ARG A 130 15.05 10.89 10.10
C ARG A 130 14.48 10.05 8.97
N ILE A 131 13.31 10.44 8.47
CA ILE A 131 12.70 9.78 7.30
C ILE A 131 13.60 9.95 6.08
N HIS A 132 14.08 11.14 5.82
CA HIS A 132 15.03 11.40 4.72
C HIS A 132 16.34 10.63 4.86
N ASP A 133 16.87 10.49 6.07
CA ASP A 133 18.09 9.72 6.32
C ASP A 133 17.91 8.23 5.91
N VAL A 134 16.75 7.66 6.17
CA VAL A 134 16.42 6.27 5.79
C VAL A 134 16.03 6.17 4.32
N MET A 135 15.13 7.05 3.84
CA MET A 135 14.41 6.84 2.59
C MET A 135 15.07 7.49 1.37
N THR A 136 15.91 8.52 1.53
CA THR A 136 16.55 9.15 0.36
C THR A 136 17.35 8.15 -0.50
N PRO A 137 18.19 7.24 0.07
CA PRO A 137 18.85 6.21 -0.72
C PRO A 137 17.86 5.23 -1.40
N VAL A 138 16.74 4.92 -0.74
CA VAL A 138 15.72 4.00 -1.27
C VAL A 138 14.98 4.64 -2.44
N VAL A 139 14.58 5.92 -2.32
CA VAL A 139 13.91 6.66 -3.41
C VAL A 139 14.82 6.77 -4.64
N LYS A 140 16.10 7.10 -4.46
CA LYS A 140 17.07 7.14 -5.58
C LYS A 140 17.25 5.79 -6.27
N ALA A 141 17.27 4.71 -5.49
CA ALA A 141 17.33 3.36 -6.06
C ALA A 141 16.02 3.00 -6.80
N ALA A 142 14.87 3.41 -6.28
CA ALA A 142 13.58 3.21 -6.90
C ALA A 142 13.45 3.96 -8.23
N GLU A 143 13.95 5.20 -8.33
CA GLU A 143 14.07 5.95 -9.58
C GLU A 143 14.86 5.16 -10.64
N THR A 144 15.99 4.59 -10.23
CA THR A 144 16.86 3.82 -11.13
C THR A 144 16.20 2.51 -11.58
N ALA A 145 15.51 1.82 -10.67
CA ALA A 145 14.81 0.57 -10.94
C ALA A 145 13.47 0.76 -11.73
N GLY A 146 12.99 2.00 -11.83
CA GLY A 146 11.66 2.29 -12.40
C GLY A 146 10.52 1.70 -11.58
N VAL A 147 10.67 1.70 -10.24
CA VAL A 147 9.66 1.24 -9.27
C VAL A 147 9.16 2.44 -8.49
N THR A 148 7.84 2.60 -8.35
CA THR A 148 7.25 3.63 -7.50
C THR A 148 7.03 3.08 -6.10
N LEU A 149 7.61 3.74 -5.09
CA LEU A 149 7.32 3.49 -3.68
C LEU A 149 5.98 4.14 -3.35
N VAL A 150 5.01 3.39 -2.83
CA VAL A 150 3.71 3.93 -2.48
C VAL A 150 3.50 3.83 -0.97
N ILE A 151 3.33 4.98 -0.33
CA ILE A 151 3.26 5.08 1.14
C ILE A 151 1.82 4.94 1.59
N GLU A 152 1.55 3.87 2.31
CA GLU A 152 0.22 3.48 2.77
C GLU A 152 -0.11 4.07 4.15
N ASN A 153 -1.37 4.51 4.35
CA ASN A 153 -1.85 4.91 5.67
C ASN A 153 -2.13 3.70 6.55
N ILE A 154 -1.52 3.67 7.75
CA ILE A 154 -1.76 2.65 8.77
C ILE A 154 -2.49 3.25 9.97
N PHE A 155 -1.85 4.21 10.64
CA PHE A 155 -2.40 4.90 11.81
C PHE A 155 -2.53 6.40 11.59
N ASP A 156 -2.52 6.82 10.34
CA ASP A 156 -2.58 8.23 9.94
C ASP A 156 -3.92 8.85 10.33
N VAL A 157 -3.87 9.92 11.10
CA VAL A 157 -5.07 10.68 11.49
C VAL A 157 -5.34 11.82 10.51
N ASP A 158 -4.28 12.36 9.90
CA ASP A 158 -4.33 13.49 8.98
C ASP A 158 -3.59 13.12 7.69
N PRO A 159 -4.29 12.85 6.57
CA PRO A 159 -3.67 12.46 5.32
C PRO A 159 -2.72 13.51 4.75
N ALA A 160 -2.98 14.81 4.99
CA ALA A 160 -2.12 15.89 4.50
C ALA A 160 -0.69 15.81 5.09
N THR A 161 -0.52 15.24 6.28
CA THR A 161 0.80 15.05 6.88
C THR A 161 1.64 14.06 6.07
N ARG A 162 1.04 12.94 5.65
CA ARG A 162 1.71 11.94 4.83
C ARG A 162 2.00 12.47 3.41
N ARG A 163 1.06 13.20 2.83
CA ARG A 163 1.27 13.87 1.54
C ARG A 163 2.43 14.86 1.60
N ALA A 164 2.50 15.71 2.63
CA ALA A 164 3.61 16.64 2.81
C ALA A 164 4.99 15.94 2.96
N MET A 165 5.02 14.75 3.56
CA MET A 165 6.24 13.93 3.62
C MET A 165 6.62 13.42 2.22
N VAL A 166 5.67 12.90 1.44
CA VAL A 166 5.93 12.45 0.06
C VAL A 166 6.42 13.62 -0.80
N ASP A 167 5.74 14.77 -0.75
CA ASP A 167 6.13 15.99 -1.47
C ASP A 167 7.57 16.43 -1.17
N SER A 168 8.05 16.20 0.06
CA SER A 168 9.38 16.62 0.47
C SER A 168 10.54 15.90 -0.21
N PHE A 169 10.27 14.78 -0.88
CA PHE A 169 11.29 14.06 -1.68
C PHE A 169 11.48 14.63 -3.08
N GLU A 170 10.54 15.43 -3.57
CA GLU A 170 10.59 16.05 -4.91
C GLU A 170 10.89 15.00 -6.02
N SER A 171 10.27 13.82 -5.92
CA SER A 171 10.52 12.68 -6.81
C SER A 171 9.21 11.97 -7.20
N ASP A 172 9.09 11.57 -8.46
CA ASP A 172 7.99 10.75 -8.97
C ASP A 172 8.10 9.26 -8.55
N ALA A 173 9.23 8.85 -7.98
CA ALA A 173 9.45 7.48 -7.51
C ALA A 173 8.88 7.21 -6.11
N ILE A 174 8.28 8.21 -5.47
CA ILE A 174 7.55 8.05 -4.21
C ILE A 174 6.19 8.72 -4.33
N ALA A 175 5.14 8.01 -3.92
CA ALA A 175 3.76 8.42 -4.10
C ALA A 175 2.89 7.94 -2.93
N LEU A 176 1.57 8.07 -3.04
CA LEU A 176 0.63 7.72 -1.99
C LEU A 176 -0.12 6.42 -2.32
N SER A 177 -0.33 5.63 -1.29
CA SER A 177 -1.29 4.54 -1.22
C SER A 177 -2.34 4.84 -0.15
N ILE A 178 -3.53 4.32 -0.30
CA ILE A 178 -4.51 4.27 0.79
C ILE A 178 -4.96 2.83 1.03
N ASP A 179 -5.14 2.49 2.30
CA ASP A 179 -5.93 1.36 2.73
C ASP A 179 -7.27 1.89 3.25
N THR A 180 -8.35 1.37 2.68
CA THR A 180 -9.71 1.82 2.98
C THR A 180 -10.14 1.47 4.39
N GLY A 181 -9.74 0.31 4.90
CA GLY A 181 -10.04 -0.12 6.25
C GLY A 181 -9.25 0.66 7.29
N HIS A 182 -7.94 0.85 7.08
CA HIS A 182 -7.11 1.65 7.99
C HIS A 182 -7.63 3.10 8.09
N ALA A 183 -8.04 3.71 6.97
CA ALA A 183 -8.64 5.04 6.97
C ALA A 183 -9.97 5.07 7.76
N HIS A 184 -10.83 4.05 7.58
CA HIS A 184 -12.08 3.93 8.33
C HIS A 184 -11.81 3.70 9.84
N LEU A 185 -10.86 2.84 10.17
CA LEU A 185 -10.45 2.58 11.55
C LEU A 185 -9.91 3.86 12.23
N ALA A 186 -9.04 4.61 11.53
CA ALA A 186 -8.53 5.90 12.01
C ALA A 186 -9.67 6.91 12.26
N ARG A 187 -10.67 6.95 11.37
CA ARG A 187 -11.87 7.78 11.56
C ARG A 187 -12.62 7.41 12.83
N ARG A 188 -12.89 6.13 13.03
CA ARG A 188 -13.66 5.62 14.20
C ARG A 188 -12.92 5.83 15.51
N MET A 189 -11.61 5.60 15.52
CA MET A 189 -10.81 5.60 16.76
C MET A 189 -10.13 6.94 17.06
N SER A 190 -9.92 7.81 16.08
CA SER A 190 -9.06 9.00 16.23
C SER A 190 -9.64 10.26 15.59
N GLY A 191 -10.84 10.20 15.03
CA GLY A 191 -11.48 11.36 14.41
C GLY A 191 -10.85 11.81 13.08
N ALA A 192 -10.18 10.89 12.37
CA ALA A 192 -9.70 11.14 11.02
C ALA A 192 -10.87 11.44 10.05
N PRO A 193 -10.63 12.08 8.91
CA PRO A 193 -11.67 12.29 7.90
C PRO A 193 -12.18 10.96 7.31
N PRO A 194 -13.29 10.96 6.56
CA PRO A 194 -13.81 9.76 5.92
C PRO A 194 -12.87 9.23 4.84
N VAL A 195 -13.04 7.95 4.47
CA VAL A 195 -12.15 7.24 3.53
C VAL A 195 -11.99 7.95 2.19
N ASP A 196 -13.10 8.43 1.61
CA ASP A 196 -13.10 9.18 0.35
C ASP A 196 -12.30 10.48 0.41
N TYR A 197 -12.17 11.09 1.58
CA TYR A 197 -11.32 12.26 1.76
C TYR A 197 -9.84 11.92 1.62
N PHE A 198 -9.39 10.73 2.10
CA PHE A 198 -8.01 10.28 1.89
C PHE A 198 -7.67 10.18 0.40
N ALA A 199 -8.61 9.68 -0.42
CA ALA A 199 -8.42 9.59 -1.86
C ALA A 199 -8.37 10.99 -2.51
N ARG A 200 -9.28 11.89 -2.13
CA ARG A 200 -9.30 13.27 -2.65
C ARG A 200 -8.07 14.07 -2.23
N ASP A 201 -7.61 13.92 -0.98
CA ASP A 201 -6.39 14.60 -0.50
C ASP A 201 -5.16 14.12 -1.26
N ALA A 202 -5.05 12.82 -1.52
CA ALA A 202 -3.95 12.25 -2.30
C ALA A 202 -4.00 12.70 -3.78
N GLY A 203 -5.20 12.89 -4.34
CA GLY A 203 -5.37 13.35 -5.72
C GLY A 203 -4.57 12.50 -6.72
N ASN A 204 -3.85 13.15 -7.61
CA ASN A 204 -3.05 12.46 -8.64
C ASN A 204 -1.73 11.86 -8.13
N GLN A 205 -1.39 12.03 -6.86
CA GLN A 205 -0.31 11.28 -6.22
C GLN A 205 -0.77 9.90 -5.72
N LEU A 206 -2.08 9.61 -5.74
CA LEU A 206 -2.60 8.29 -5.41
C LEU A 206 -2.22 7.31 -6.53
N ARG A 207 -1.40 6.32 -6.22
CA ARG A 207 -0.94 5.30 -7.17
C ARG A 207 -1.39 3.89 -6.82
N HIS A 208 -1.92 3.70 -5.62
CA HIS A 208 -2.27 2.39 -5.11
C HIS A 208 -3.40 2.48 -4.08
N VAL A 209 -4.25 1.44 -4.02
CA VAL A 209 -5.34 1.33 -3.03
C VAL A 209 -5.53 -0.12 -2.60
N HIS A 210 -5.41 -0.36 -1.31
CA HIS A 210 -5.94 -1.56 -0.68
C HIS A 210 -7.44 -1.41 -0.42
N LEU A 211 -8.21 -2.33 -0.98
CA LEU A 211 -9.65 -2.41 -0.81
C LEU A 211 -9.96 -3.51 0.20
N GLN A 212 -10.35 -3.13 1.40
CA GLN A 212 -10.82 -4.04 2.45
C GLN A 212 -11.91 -3.36 3.28
N ASP A 213 -12.76 -4.13 3.92
CA ASP A 213 -13.86 -3.63 4.75
C ASP A 213 -13.68 -4.01 6.22
N LEU A 214 -14.36 -3.32 7.11
CA LEU A 214 -14.33 -3.58 8.54
C LEU A 214 -15.47 -2.90 9.30
N ASP A 215 -15.60 -3.22 10.60
CA ASP A 215 -16.62 -2.72 11.53
C ASP A 215 -16.18 -1.48 12.34
N GLY A 216 -15.03 -0.89 12.02
CA GLY A 216 -14.47 0.25 12.76
C GLY A 216 -13.90 -0.06 14.14
N HIS A 217 -13.84 -1.33 14.55
CA HIS A 217 -13.33 -1.77 15.86
C HIS A 217 -11.97 -2.45 15.81
N ALA A 218 -11.67 -3.13 14.72
CA ALA A 218 -10.41 -3.83 14.52
C ALA A 218 -10.05 -3.87 13.04
N ASP A 219 -8.78 -4.11 12.76
CA ASP A 219 -8.23 -4.32 11.43
C ASP A 219 -8.65 -5.71 10.92
N ARG A 220 -9.78 -5.76 10.20
CA ARG A 220 -10.47 -7.00 9.85
C ARG A 220 -10.03 -7.62 8.53
N HIS A 221 -9.72 -6.79 7.54
CA HIS A 221 -9.51 -7.21 6.16
C HIS A 221 -10.66 -8.08 5.63
N TRP A 222 -11.90 -7.66 5.87
CA TRP A 222 -13.11 -8.30 5.36
C TRP A 222 -13.34 -7.94 3.88
N ALA A 223 -14.13 -8.76 3.21
CA ALA A 223 -14.54 -8.45 1.85
C ALA A 223 -15.43 -7.18 1.81
N PRO A 224 -15.32 -6.36 0.75
CA PRO A 224 -16.26 -5.26 0.53
C PRO A 224 -17.72 -5.71 0.67
N GLY A 225 -18.49 -4.95 1.49
CA GLY A 225 -19.88 -5.24 1.81
C GLY A 225 -20.09 -6.01 3.12
N GLU A 226 -19.04 -6.49 3.78
CA GLU A 226 -19.15 -7.13 5.10
C GLU A 226 -19.03 -6.14 6.26
N GLY A 227 -18.57 -4.90 5.99
CA GLY A 227 -18.33 -3.86 6.99
C GLY A 227 -19.17 -2.60 6.77
N GLU A 228 -18.61 -1.44 7.16
CA GLU A 228 -19.30 -0.16 7.23
C GLU A 228 -18.80 0.86 6.19
N ILE A 229 -17.91 0.49 5.26
CA ILE A 229 -17.32 1.44 4.31
C ILE A 229 -18.35 1.83 3.24
N HIS A 230 -18.49 3.13 2.99
CA HIS A 230 -19.36 3.68 1.95
C HIS A 230 -18.70 3.60 0.56
N TRP A 231 -18.71 2.43 -0.05
CA TRP A 231 -18.00 2.12 -1.29
C TRP A 231 -18.34 3.06 -2.46
N ALA A 232 -19.60 3.46 -2.61
CA ALA A 232 -19.98 4.41 -3.66
C ALA A 232 -19.25 5.74 -3.56
N GLU A 233 -19.03 6.26 -2.34
CA GLU A 233 -18.27 7.51 -2.12
C GLU A 233 -16.77 7.31 -2.38
N VAL A 234 -16.21 6.19 -1.93
CA VAL A 234 -14.80 5.83 -2.18
C VAL A 234 -14.54 5.77 -3.69
N PHE A 235 -15.35 5.01 -4.44
CA PHE A 235 -15.16 4.88 -5.89
C PHE A 235 -15.45 6.17 -6.66
N ARG A 236 -16.33 7.03 -6.14
CA ARG A 236 -16.52 8.39 -6.71
C ARG A 236 -15.24 9.21 -6.58
N ALA A 237 -14.59 9.19 -5.41
CA ALA A 237 -13.32 9.89 -5.21
C ALA A 237 -12.19 9.29 -6.07
N LEU A 238 -12.13 7.96 -6.21
CA LEU A 238 -11.16 7.30 -7.09
C LEU A 238 -11.36 7.68 -8.56
N ALA A 239 -12.59 7.85 -9.01
CA ALA A 239 -12.89 8.25 -10.39
C ALA A 239 -12.47 9.70 -10.70
N GLU A 240 -12.22 10.53 -9.69
CA GLU A 240 -11.65 11.87 -9.84
C GLU A 240 -10.12 11.85 -10.07
N CYS A 241 -9.45 10.74 -9.75
CA CYS A 241 -8.01 10.57 -9.93
C CYS A 241 -7.67 10.23 -11.38
N THR A 242 -6.76 10.99 -12.00
CA THR A 242 -6.25 10.71 -13.36
C THR A 242 -4.98 9.85 -13.35
N SER A 243 -4.52 9.44 -12.17
CA SER A 243 -3.30 8.66 -11.97
C SER A 243 -3.46 7.16 -12.24
N GLU A 244 -4.68 6.67 -12.44
CA GLU A 244 -5.00 5.25 -12.64
C GLU A 244 -4.36 4.34 -11.57
N PRO A 245 -4.68 4.52 -10.27
CA PRO A 245 -4.04 3.76 -9.21
C PRO A 245 -4.26 2.25 -9.36
N HIS A 246 -3.32 1.43 -8.89
CA HIS A 246 -3.59 0.00 -8.72
C HIS A 246 -4.65 -0.16 -7.64
N LEU A 247 -5.68 -0.95 -7.92
CA LEU A 247 -6.77 -1.23 -7.00
C LEU A 247 -6.78 -2.73 -6.69
N VAL A 248 -6.48 -3.11 -5.45
CA VAL A 248 -6.33 -4.51 -5.08
C VAL A 248 -7.13 -4.85 -3.82
N LEU A 249 -7.84 -5.97 -3.88
CA LEU A 249 -8.50 -6.54 -2.70
C LEU A 249 -7.44 -7.11 -1.75
N GLU A 250 -7.33 -6.55 -0.56
CA GLU A 250 -6.43 -7.04 0.48
C GLU A 250 -7.23 -7.71 1.60
N LEU A 251 -7.58 -8.96 1.38
CA LEU A 251 -8.46 -9.71 2.28
C LEU A 251 -7.67 -10.73 3.11
N ARG A 252 -8.08 -10.90 4.37
CA ARG A 252 -7.52 -11.92 5.25
C ARG A 252 -7.77 -13.33 4.71
N ARG A 253 -8.98 -13.59 4.19
CA ARG A 253 -9.35 -14.84 3.54
C ARG A 253 -9.42 -14.61 2.03
N LYS A 254 -8.47 -15.17 1.30
CA LYS A 254 -8.41 -15.02 -0.17
C LYS A 254 -9.61 -15.68 -0.86
N SER A 255 -10.24 -16.69 -0.24
CA SER A 255 -11.50 -17.28 -0.70
C SER A 255 -12.67 -16.29 -0.80
N ASP A 256 -12.59 -15.14 -0.13
CA ASP A 256 -13.65 -14.12 -0.12
C ASP A 256 -13.49 -13.11 -1.27
N ILE A 257 -12.40 -13.19 -2.06
CA ILE A 257 -12.16 -12.32 -3.23
C ILE A 257 -13.35 -12.34 -4.21
N PRO A 258 -13.90 -13.51 -4.62
CA PRO A 258 -15.05 -13.52 -5.51
C PRO A 258 -16.29 -12.83 -4.92
N GLN A 259 -16.52 -12.95 -3.61
CA GLN A 259 -17.64 -12.31 -2.92
C GLN A 259 -17.48 -10.78 -2.92
N GLY A 260 -16.32 -10.27 -2.50
CA GLY A 260 -16.04 -8.82 -2.47
C GLY A 260 -16.09 -8.21 -3.88
N PHE A 261 -15.53 -8.90 -4.88
CA PHE A 261 -15.63 -8.48 -6.27
C PHE A 261 -17.10 -8.44 -6.75
N ALA A 262 -17.88 -9.48 -6.49
CA ALA A 262 -19.28 -9.54 -6.90
C ALA A 262 -20.13 -8.44 -6.25
N TYR A 263 -19.86 -8.11 -4.99
CA TYR A 263 -20.53 -7.01 -4.29
C TYR A 263 -20.24 -5.66 -4.98
N LEU A 264 -18.98 -5.31 -5.22
CA LEU A 264 -18.60 -4.06 -5.89
C LEU A 264 -19.13 -4.00 -7.33
N LYS A 265 -19.12 -5.13 -8.04
CA LYS A 265 -19.69 -5.25 -9.39
C LYS A 265 -21.21 -5.07 -9.38
N GLY A 266 -21.89 -5.61 -8.38
CA GLY A 266 -23.35 -5.41 -8.19
C GLY A 266 -23.72 -3.95 -7.95
N LEU A 267 -22.82 -3.13 -7.42
CA LEU A 267 -22.96 -1.68 -7.29
C LEU A 267 -22.57 -0.90 -8.56
N GLY A 268 -22.10 -1.58 -9.61
CA GLY A 268 -21.64 -0.94 -10.85
C GLY A 268 -20.33 -0.17 -10.71
N LEU A 269 -19.51 -0.51 -9.71
CA LEU A 269 -18.27 0.21 -9.40
C LEU A 269 -17.04 -0.39 -10.09
N VAL A 270 -17.08 -1.70 -10.37
CA VAL A 270 -15.96 -2.46 -10.97
C VAL A 270 -16.44 -3.36 -12.12
N GLU A 271 -15.48 -3.76 -12.99
CA GLU A 271 -15.70 -4.65 -14.15
C GLU A 271 -14.96 -5.99 -14.02
#